data_0fdbe4cf4c2013de74b2caf2c7b7d5ca
#
_entry.id   0fdbe4cf4c2013de74b2caf2c7b7d5ca
#
_cell.length_a   1.000
_cell.length_b   1.000
_cell.length_c   1.000
_cell.angle_alpha   90.00
_cell.angle_beta   90.00
_cell.angle_gamma   90.00
#
_symmetry.space_group_name_H-M   'P 1'
#
loop_
_entity.id
_entity.type
_entity.pdbx_description
1 polymer ?
#
loop_
_entity_poly.entity_id
_entity_poly.type
_entity_poly.pdbx_seq_one_letter_code
_entity_poly.pdbx_strand_id
1 'polypeptide(L)'
;GVQTCALPISESPEITLTCDVPAVPCSPKNIAWKAAQRYREAAGLQSGVQIQILKRIPMEAGMGGGSTDGAAVLLALQELTGNALPQEKLLEIAVSLGADVPFFLYGGTAYGAGIGEKLEPLPLFSTDCLVIAKGTAGVSTAQAYGAIDALQNPKHPPVQQLRKALEAGELARPNMFGLRPPGVSTL
;
A
#
# COMPACT_ATOMS: atom_id res chain seq x y z
N GLY A 1 3.58 0.15 -12.40
CA GLY A 1 4.21 0.07 -11.09
C GLY A 1 4.64 1.42 -10.56
N VAL A 2 4.74 1.55 -9.26
CA VAL A 2 5.40 2.67 -8.61
C VAL A 2 6.89 2.38 -8.63
N GLN A 3 7.68 3.26 -9.20
CA GLN A 3 9.12 3.23 -9.03
C GLN A 3 9.48 4.28 -7.98
N THR A 4 9.72 3.83 -6.75
CA THR A 4 10.33 4.65 -5.72
C THR A 4 11.81 4.33 -5.71
N CYS A 5 12.65 5.29 -6.06
CA CYS A 5 14.09 5.15 -5.93
C CYS A 5 14.55 5.85 -4.65
N ALA A 6 14.91 5.11 -3.62
CA ALA A 6 15.72 5.63 -2.53
C ALA A 6 17.18 5.57 -3.01
N LEU A 7 17.75 6.71 -3.38
CA LEU A 7 19.18 6.79 -3.69
C LEU A 7 19.94 7.02 -2.39
N PRO A 8 21.04 6.31 -2.15
CA PRO A 8 21.73 6.38 -0.88
C PRO A 8 22.50 7.68 -0.73
N ILE A 9 22.45 8.18 0.47
CA ILE A 9 23.55 8.76 1.24
C ILE A 9 24.20 9.95 0.55
N SER A 10 23.67 11.14 0.86
CA SER A 10 24.46 12.35 0.78
C SER A 10 25.23 12.55 2.09
N GLU A 11 26.37 13.21 2.04
CA GLU A 11 27.11 13.66 3.23
C GLU A 11 26.28 14.66 4.08
N SER A 12 25.24 15.28 3.48
CA SER A 12 24.24 16.09 4.19
C SER A 12 23.29 15.17 4.97
N PRO A 13 22.99 15.45 6.24
CA PRO A 13 22.08 14.62 7.05
C PRO A 13 20.60 14.79 6.70
N GLU A 14 20.27 15.44 5.60
CA GLU A 14 18.90 15.78 5.24
C GLU A 14 18.18 14.67 4.48
N ILE A 15 16.86 14.57 4.72
CA ILE A 15 15.97 13.79 3.86
C ILE A 15 15.40 14.73 2.82
N THR A 16 15.61 14.42 1.55
CA THR A 16 15.02 15.13 0.42
C THR A 16 14.07 14.23 -0.34
N LEU A 17 12.96 14.79 -0.84
CA LEU A 17 11.98 14.05 -1.61
C LEU A 17 11.57 14.88 -2.82
N THR A 18 11.53 14.24 -3.98
CA THR A 18 11.02 14.81 -5.25
C THR A 18 9.98 13.88 -5.85
N CYS A 19 9.01 14.45 -6.57
CA CYS A 19 7.99 13.70 -7.29
C CYS A 19 7.68 14.35 -8.63
N ASP A 20 7.43 13.53 -9.67
CA ASP A 20 7.02 13.98 -10.99
C ASP A 20 5.57 14.49 -11.04
N VAL A 21 4.76 14.26 -10.01
CA VAL A 21 3.39 14.75 -9.87
C VAL A 21 3.35 15.89 -8.85
N PRO A 22 3.06 17.13 -9.25
CA PRO A 22 3.12 18.30 -8.36
C PRO A 22 2.16 18.26 -7.18
N ALA A 23 1.05 17.52 -7.27
CA ALA A 23 0.07 17.38 -6.20
C ALA A 23 0.55 16.47 -5.06
N VAL A 24 1.62 15.70 -5.25
CA VAL A 24 2.21 14.86 -4.20
C VAL A 24 3.07 15.73 -3.28
N PRO A 25 2.80 15.76 -1.96
CA PRO A 25 3.59 16.57 -1.05
C PRO A 25 5.03 16.03 -0.93
N CYS A 26 6.03 16.86 -1.27
CA CYS A 26 7.44 16.56 -1.08
C CYS A 26 7.94 17.10 0.27
N SER A 27 7.33 16.67 1.37
CA SER A 27 7.55 17.18 2.72
C SER A 27 7.35 16.09 3.77
N PRO A 28 7.59 16.34 5.08
CA PRO A 28 7.32 15.39 6.16
C PRO A 28 5.87 14.85 6.25
N LYS A 29 4.94 15.41 5.47
CA LYS A 29 3.58 14.87 5.36
C LYS A 29 3.51 13.60 4.49
N ASN A 30 4.49 13.39 3.61
CA ASN A 30 4.56 12.22 2.74
C ASN A 30 4.95 10.96 3.51
N ILE A 31 4.30 9.83 3.21
CA ILE A 31 4.59 8.54 3.87
C ILE A 31 6.01 8.07 3.55
N ALA A 32 6.50 8.25 2.32
CA ALA A 32 7.87 7.90 1.93
C ALA A 32 8.92 8.69 2.72
N TRP A 33 8.68 9.99 2.96
CA TRP A 33 9.54 10.81 3.80
C TRP A 33 9.56 10.31 5.25
N LYS A 34 8.37 10.05 5.81
CA LYS A 34 8.22 9.49 7.17
C LYS A 34 8.89 8.13 7.30
N ALA A 35 8.80 7.29 6.27
CA ALA A 35 9.45 5.98 6.24
C ALA A 35 10.97 6.12 6.37
N ALA A 36 11.58 7.01 5.58
CA ALA A 36 13.01 7.29 5.67
C ALA A 36 13.41 7.83 7.04
N GLN A 37 12.64 8.77 7.58
CA GLN A 37 12.91 9.33 8.90
C GLN A 37 12.91 8.26 9.99
N ARG A 38 11.83 7.47 10.08
CA ARG A 38 11.69 6.44 11.13
C ARG A 38 12.72 5.32 10.99
N TYR A 39 13.04 4.94 9.75
CA TYR A 39 14.10 3.96 9.51
C TYR A 39 15.45 4.47 10.01
N ARG A 40 15.82 5.71 9.65
CA ARG A 40 17.09 6.33 10.10
C ARG A 40 17.19 6.41 11.61
N GLU A 41 16.11 6.86 12.26
CA GLU A 41 16.04 6.94 13.73
C GLU A 41 16.25 5.57 14.38
N ALA A 42 15.58 4.54 13.86
CA ALA A 42 15.67 3.18 14.40
C ALA A 42 17.03 2.52 14.15
N ALA A 43 17.66 2.80 13.00
CA ALA A 43 18.97 2.26 12.63
C ALA A 43 20.16 3.11 13.11
N GLY A 44 19.92 4.26 13.75
CA GLY A 44 20.96 5.18 14.20
C GLY A 44 21.76 5.83 13.08
N LEU A 45 21.18 5.95 11.88
CA LEU A 45 21.87 6.48 10.71
C LEU A 45 21.94 8.00 10.75
N GLN A 46 23.12 8.55 10.55
CA GLN A 46 23.36 10.00 10.48
C GLN A 46 23.30 10.55 9.05
N SER A 47 23.42 9.68 8.05
CA SER A 47 23.44 10.03 6.63
C SER A 47 22.09 10.53 6.13
N GLY A 48 22.10 11.41 5.13
CA GLY A 48 20.89 11.84 4.45
C GLY A 48 20.31 10.79 3.52
N VAL A 49 19.08 10.98 3.10
CA VAL A 49 18.37 10.11 2.16
C VAL A 49 17.74 10.96 1.07
N GLN A 50 18.04 10.63 -0.18
CA GLN A 50 17.36 11.24 -1.33
C GLN A 50 16.29 10.28 -1.84
N ILE A 51 15.07 10.76 -1.97
CA ILE A 51 13.93 9.97 -2.43
C ILE A 51 13.40 10.62 -3.71
N GLN A 52 13.28 9.82 -4.77
CA GLN A 52 12.60 10.22 -5.99
C GLN A 52 11.40 9.31 -6.22
N ILE A 53 10.22 9.90 -6.34
CA ILE A 53 8.98 9.19 -6.64
C ILE A 53 8.57 9.45 -8.09
N LEU A 54 8.45 8.38 -8.87
CA LEU A 54 7.79 8.41 -10.18
C LEU A 54 6.38 7.86 -9.99
N LYS A 55 5.39 8.76 -9.88
CA LYS A 55 4.04 8.39 -9.49
C LYS A 55 3.23 7.85 -10.66
N ARG A 56 2.88 6.57 -10.62
CA ARG A 56 2.08 5.88 -11.65
C ARG A 56 0.71 5.43 -11.14
N ILE A 57 0.62 5.09 -9.84
CA ILE A 57 -0.67 4.78 -9.21
C ILE A 57 -1.35 6.10 -8.88
N PRO A 58 -2.59 6.32 -9.35
CA PRO A 58 -3.33 7.56 -9.09
C PRO A 58 -3.53 7.81 -7.59
N MET A 59 -3.49 9.08 -7.20
CA MET A 59 -3.81 9.48 -5.83
C MET A 59 -5.30 9.29 -5.54
N GLU A 60 -5.63 9.02 -4.27
CA GLU A 60 -7.02 8.88 -3.79
C GLU A 60 -7.86 7.90 -4.62
N ALA A 61 -7.25 6.83 -5.10
CA ALA A 61 -7.87 5.80 -5.92
C ALA A 61 -8.14 4.49 -5.16
N GLY A 62 -7.84 4.42 -3.87
CA GLY A 62 -7.98 3.19 -3.08
C GLY A 62 -7.01 2.07 -3.47
N MET A 63 -5.92 2.40 -4.18
CA MET A 63 -4.96 1.40 -4.70
C MET A 63 -3.65 1.33 -3.90
N GLY A 64 -3.61 1.87 -2.70
CA GLY A 64 -2.45 1.77 -1.81
C GLY A 64 -1.17 2.46 -2.31
N GLY A 65 -1.26 3.39 -3.29
CA GLY A 65 -0.09 3.97 -3.92
C GLY A 65 0.86 4.69 -2.96
N GLY A 66 0.35 5.42 -1.96
CA GLY A 66 1.18 6.06 -0.93
C GLY A 66 1.83 5.04 0.01
N SER A 67 1.11 3.99 0.37
CA SER A 67 1.62 2.92 1.23
C SER A 67 2.71 2.11 0.52
N THR A 68 2.56 1.89 -0.79
CA THR A 68 3.60 1.27 -1.63
C THR A 68 4.87 2.13 -1.68
N ASP A 69 4.73 3.47 -1.82
CA ASP A 69 5.88 4.39 -1.80
C ASP A 69 6.65 4.28 -0.47
N GLY A 70 5.93 4.27 0.67
CA GLY A 70 6.53 4.11 1.99
C GLY A 70 7.23 2.77 2.20
N ALA A 71 6.59 1.66 1.80
CA ALA A 71 7.17 0.33 1.88
C ALA A 71 8.43 0.20 1.01
N ALA A 72 8.41 0.74 -0.21
CA ALA A 72 9.55 0.73 -1.11
C ALA A 72 10.77 1.45 -0.51
N VAL A 73 10.55 2.58 0.18
CA VAL A 73 11.63 3.29 0.89
C VAL A 73 12.19 2.45 2.03
N LEU A 74 11.33 1.79 2.83
CA LEU A 74 11.80 0.90 3.91
C LEU A 74 12.64 -0.25 3.37
N LEU A 75 12.19 -0.93 2.30
CA LEU A 75 12.91 -2.03 1.68
C LEU A 75 14.25 -1.58 1.08
N ALA A 76 14.25 -0.45 0.37
CA ALA A 76 15.48 0.08 -0.23
C ALA A 76 16.51 0.47 0.83
N LEU A 77 16.07 1.12 1.92
CA LEU A 77 17.00 1.45 3.03
C LEU A 77 17.51 0.20 3.75
N GLN A 78 16.65 -0.80 3.93
CA GLN A 78 17.04 -2.08 4.52
C GLN A 78 18.14 -2.76 3.68
N GLU A 79 17.97 -2.80 2.36
CA GLU A 79 18.98 -3.34 1.43
C GLU A 79 20.27 -2.52 1.45
N LEU A 80 20.18 -1.20 1.32
CA LEU A 80 21.34 -0.29 1.28
C LEU A 80 22.17 -0.29 2.57
N THR A 81 21.55 -0.57 3.70
CA THR A 81 22.22 -0.64 5.01
C THR A 81 22.64 -2.06 5.40
N GLY A 82 22.56 -3.02 4.48
CA GLY A 82 22.91 -4.42 4.76
C GLY A 82 21.99 -5.08 5.79
N ASN A 83 20.68 -4.76 5.75
CA ASN A 83 19.66 -5.25 6.67
C ASN A 83 19.94 -4.84 8.14
N ALA A 84 20.19 -3.55 8.36
CA ALA A 84 20.52 -3.01 9.68
C ALA A 84 19.44 -3.19 10.74
N LEU A 85 18.14 -3.29 10.33
CA LEU A 85 17.05 -3.52 11.26
C LEU A 85 16.57 -4.98 11.22
N PRO A 86 16.21 -5.59 12.37
CA PRO A 86 15.51 -6.86 12.39
C PRO A 86 14.11 -6.70 11.77
N GLN A 87 13.59 -7.80 11.23
CA GLN A 87 12.32 -7.80 10.50
C GLN A 87 11.14 -7.31 11.35
N GLU A 88 11.11 -7.67 12.63
CA GLU A 88 10.09 -7.22 13.57
C GLU A 88 10.07 -5.69 13.70
N LYS A 89 11.27 -5.07 13.76
CA LYS A 89 11.39 -3.63 13.87
C LYS A 89 10.95 -2.92 12.59
N LEU A 90 11.30 -3.49 11.44
CA LEU A 90 10.85 -2.97 10.14
C LEU A 90 9.32 -3.02 10.03
N LEU A 91 8.70 -4.11 10.51
CA LEU A 91 7.26 -4.27 10.54
C LEU A 91 6.57 -3.27 11.49
N GLU A 92 7.12 -3.03 12.68
CA GLU A 92 6.61 -2.01 13.61
C GLU A 92 6.60 -0.61 12.95
N ILE A 93 7.69 -0.26 12.25
CA ILE A 93 7.76 1.00 11.51
C ILE A 93 6.67 1.03 10.44
N ALA A 94 6.51 -0.04 9.66
CA ALA A 94 5.51 -0.11 8.60
C ALA A 94 4.08 0.10 9.13
N VAL A 95 3.69 -0.61 10.19
CA VAL A 95 2.38 -0.45 10.85
C VAL A 95 2.16 0.99 11.30
N SER A 96 3.19 1.63 11.85
CA SER A 96 3.12 3.00 12.32
C SER A 96 2.95 4.05 11.21
N LEU A 97 3.28 3.70 9.96
CA LEU A 97 3.11 4.55 8.79
C LEU A 97 1.70 4.46 8.20
N GLY A 98 1.07 3.28 8.30
CA GLY A 98 -0.27 3.05 7.82
C GLY A 98 -0.60 1.55 7.76
N ALA A 99 -1.89 1.21 7.88
CA ALA A 99 -2.37 -0.17 7.94
C ALA A 99 -2.01 -1.02 6.73
N ASP A 100 -1.91 -0.42 5.53
CA ASP A 100 -1.60 -1.14 4.29
C ASP A 100 -0.09 -1.31 4.06
N VAL A 101 0.78 -0.53 4.75
CA VAL A 101 2.25 -0.56 4.51
C VAL A 101 2.86 -1.93 4.76
N PRO A 102 2.47 -2.68 5.82
CA PRO A 102 2.96 -4.03 6.06
C PRO A 102 2.73 -5.00 4.90
N PHE A 103 1.58 -4.92 4.23
CA PHE A 103 1.27 -5.75 3.07
C PHE A 103 2.29 -5.55 1.94
N PHE A 104 2.70 -4.32 1.67
CA PHE A 104 3.67 -4.01 0.62
C PHE A 104 5.12 -4.38 0.97
N LEU A 105 5.43 -4.56 2.26
CA LEU A 105 6.70 -5.20 2.68
C LEU A 105 6.67 -6.71 2.44
N TYR A 106 5.50 -7.31 2.62
CA TYR A 106 5.31 -8.74 2.50
C TYR A 106 5.27 -9.19 1.02
N GLY A 107 4.49 -8.48 0.20
CA GLY A 107 4.25 -8.79 -1.20
C GLY A 107 3.30 -9.97 -1.42
N GLY A 108 3.03 -10.28 -2.68
CA GLY A 108 2.19 -11.42 -3.07
C GLY A 108 0.70 -11.22 -2.82
N THR A 109 0.01 -12.27 -2.36
CA THR A 109 -1.40 -12.28 -1.99
C THR A 109 -1.53 -12.64 -0.53
N ALA A 110 -2.31 -11.88 0.23
CA ALA A 110 -2.53 -12.12 1.65
C ALA A 110 -3.96 -11.81 2.07
N TYR A 111 -4.42 -12.50 3.09
CA TYR A 111 -5.63 -12.13 3.83
C TYR A 111 -5.23 -11.19 4.97
N GLY A 112 -5.84 -10.01 5.01
CA GLY A 112 -5.63 -9.02 6.06
C GLY A 112 -6.77 -9.05 7.08
N ALA A 113 -6.42 -9.04 8.37
CA ALA A 113 -7.35 -8.90 9.49
C ALA A 113 -6.93 -7.73 10.38
N GLY A 114 -7.77 -7.41 11.38
CA GLY A 114 -7.58 -6.21 12.19
C GLY A 114 -7.94 -4.96 11.40
N ILE A 115 -7.07 -3.97 11.38
CA ILE A 115 -7.15 -2.79 10.48
C ILE A 115 -6.43 -3.04 9.14
N GLY A 116 -5.91 -4.28 8.91
CA GLY A 116 -5.14 -4.69 7.72
C GLY A 116 -3.70 -5.11 8.03
N GLU A 117 -3.27 -4.97 9.28
CA GLU A 117 -1.90 -5.25 9.73
C GLU A 117 -1.61 -6.73 10.00
N LYS A 118 -2.65 -7.53 10.27
CA LYS A 118 -2.52 -8.98 10.52
C LYS A 118 -2.62 -9.71 9.19
N LEU A 119 -1.48 -10.05 8.63
CA LEU A 119 -1.39 -10.65 7.31
C LEU A 119 -1.22 -12.16 7.42
N GLU A 120 -2.05 -12.87 6.67
CA GLU A 120 -1.96 -14.31 6.47
C GLU A 120 -1.71 -14.58 4.99
N PRO A 121 -0.58 -15.24 4.63
CA PRO A 121 -0.25 -15.53 3.23
C PRO A 121 -1.31 -16.39 2.57
N LEU A 122 -1.60 -16.08 1.30
CA LEU A 122 -2.43 -16.89 0.41
C LEU A 122 -1.64 -17.27 -0.83
N PRO A 123 -2.07 -18.31 -1.56
CA PRO A 123 -1.49 -18.64 -2.86
C PRO A 123 -1.45 -17.42 -3.79
N LEU A 124 -0.35 -17.26 -4.51
CA LEU A 124 -0.18 -16.13 -5.41
C LEU A 124 -1.32 -16.10 -6.44
N PHE A 125 -2.08 -15.02 -6.42
CA PHE A 125 -3.07 -14.73 -7.45
C PHE A 125 -2.40 -13.92 -8.56
N SER A 126 -2.49 -14.42 -9.80
CA SER A 126 -2.03 -13.73 -11.00
C SER A 126 -3.17 -13.63 -12.00
N THR A 127 -3.28 -12.49 -12.65
CA THR A 127 -4.22 -12.27 -13.74
C THR A 127 -3.55 -11.53 -14.88
N ASP A 128 -3.85 -11.93 -16.11
CA ASP A 128 -3.27 -11.33 -17.31
C ASP A 128 -3.97 -10.02 -17.70
N CYS A 129 -5.15 -9.77 -17.14
CA CYS A 129 -5.93 -8.59 -17.49
C CYS A 129 -6.64 -8.01 -16.23
N LEU A 130 -6.37 -6.74 -15.96
CA LEU A 130 -7.05 -5.95 -14.94
C LEU A 130 -7.55 -4.65 -15.56
N VAL A 131 -8.86 -4.41 -15.46
CA VAL A 131 -9.46 -3.14 -15.90
C VAL A 131 -9.67 -2.23 -14.68
N ILE A 132 -9.07 -1.06 -14.72
CA ILE A 132 -9.21 -0.04 -13.66
C ILE A 132 -10.04 1.10 -14.20
N ALA A 133 -11.15 1.43 -13.52
CA ALA A 133 -11.96 2.60 -13.81
C ALA A 133 -11.93 3.55 -12.60
N LYS A 134 -11.48 4.79 -12.81
CA LYS A 134 -11.43 5.84 -11.80
C LYS A 134 -12.06 7.12 -12.36
N GLY A 135 -12.99 7.71 -11.63
CA GLY A 135 -13.50 9.04 -11.92
C GLY A 135 -12.47 10.15 -11.63
N THR A 136 -12.79 11.37 -12.01
CA THR A 136 -11.94 12.55 -11.76
C THR A 136 -11.89 12.94 -10.28
N ALA A 137 -12.97 12.70 -9.53
CA ALA A 137 -13.03 12.98 -8.11
C ALA A 137 -12.22 11.96 -7.31
N GLY A 138 -11.46 12.43 -6.30
CA GLY A 138 -10.86 11.59 -5.27
C GLY A 138 -11.89 11.22 -4.21
N VAL A 139 -11.71 10.07 -3.56
CA VAL A 139 -12.51 9.64 -2.42
C VAL A 139 -11.62 9.64 -1.18
N SER A 140 -11.98 10.46 -0.20
CA SER A 140 -11.28 10.46 1.09
C SER A 140 -11.58 9.15 1.83
N THR A 141 -10.54 8.44 2.27
CA THR A 141 -10.67 7.21 3.06
C THR A 141 -11.51 7.43 4.31
N ALA A 142 -11.30 8.54 5.02
CA ALA A 142 -12.09 8.87 6.22
C ALA A 142 -13.58 9.06 5.92
N GLN A 143 -13.92 9.74 4.82
CA GLN A 143 -15.31 9.91 4.39
C GLN A 143 -15.95 8.57 3.97
N ALA A 144 -15.21 7.72 3.25
CA ALA A 144 -15.70 6.41 2.82
C ALA A 144 -16.02 5.51 4.03
N TYR A 145 -15.12 5.39 4.99
CA TYR A 145 -15.36 4.61 6.20
C TYR A 145 -16.48 5.22 7.05
N GLY A 146 -16.50 6.54 7.25
CA GLY A 146 -17.58 7.20 7.98
C GLY A 146 -18.96 6.99 7.34
N ALA A 147 -19.03 6.93 6.01
CA ALA A 147 -20.26 6.61 5.31
C ALA A 147 -20.71 5.14 5.50
N ILE A 148 -19.76 4.21 5.55
CA ILE A 148 -20.05 2.78 5.85
C ILE A 148 -20.51 2.63 7.29
N ASP A 149 -19.84 3.26 8.24
CA ASP A 149 -20.17 3.19 9.67
C ASP A 149 -21.56 3.77 9.97
N ALA A 150 -22.03 4.72 9.15
CA ALA A 150 -23.37 5.31 9.26
C ALA A 150 -24.49 4.40 8.73
N LEU A 151 -24.17 3.28 8.04
CA LEU A 151 -25.18 2.35 7.54
C LEU A 151 -25.79 1.54 8.69
N GLN A 152 -27.11 1.50 8.77
CA GLN A 152 -27.82 0.72 9.81
C GLN A 152 -27.68 -0.79 9.63
N ASN A 153 -27.55 -1.27 8.38
CA ASN A 153 -27.41 -2.68 8.03
C ASN A 153 -26.38 -2.87 6.89
N PRO A 154 -25.09 -2.73 7.16
CA PRO A 154 -24.08 -2.93 6.13
C PRO A 154 -24.07 -4.39 5.67
N LYS A 155 -24.10 -4.60 4.36
CA LYS A 155 -23.89 -5.93 3.79
C LYS A 155 -22.42 -6.28 3.86
N HIS A 156 -22.08 -7.31 4.61
CA HIS A 156 -20.72 -7.82 4.66
C HIS A 156 -20.43 -8.69 3.44
N PRO A 157 -19.31 -8.46 2.72
CA PRO A 157 -18.91 -9.33 1.61
C PRO A 157 -18.57 -10.74 2.12
N PRO A 158 -18.74 -11.78 1.29
CA PRO A 158 -18.45 -13.16 1.69
C PRO A 158 -16.93 -13.45 1.65
N VAL A 159 -16.15 -12.77 2.49
CA VAL A 159 -14.68 -12.80 2.50
C VAL A 159 -14.13 -14.23 2.61
N GLN A 160 -14.76 -15.10 3.42
CA GLN A 160 -14.31 -16.49 3.58
C GLN A 160 -14.53 -17.33 2.32
N GLN A 161 -15.54 -17.02 1.52
CA GLN A 161 -15.74 -17.69 0.23
C GLN A 161 -14.67 -17.25 -0.78
N LEU A 162 -14.35 -15.96 -0.82
CA LEU A 162 -13.26 -15.43 -1.63
C LEU A 162 -11.92 -16.08 -1.25
N ARG A 163 -11.61 -16.16 0.05
CA ARG A 163 -10.41 -16.82 0.56
C ARG A 163 -10.32 -18.28 0.09
N LYS A 164 -11.37 -19.08 0.25
CA LYS A 164 -11.41 -20.48 -0.21
C LYS A 164 -11.21 -20.59 -1.72
N ALA A 165 -11.79 -19.69 -2.49
CA ALA A 165 -11.63 -19.70 -3.94
C ALA A 165 -10.20 -19.32 -4.37
N LEU A 166 -9.55 -18.40 -3.65
CA LEU A 166 -8.12 -18.09 -3.86
C LEU A 166 -7.24 -19.32 -3.54
N GLU A 167 -7.50 -19.99 -2.42
CA GLU A 167 -6.80 -21.21 -2.00
C GLU A 167 -6.97 -22.36 -3.00
N ALA A 168 -8.16 -22.45 -3.63
CA ALA A 168 -8.48 -23.46 -4.64
C ALA A 168 -8.03 -23.09 -6.06
N GLY A 169 -7.52 -21.87 -6.30
CA GLY A 169 -7.20 -21.37 -7.65
C GLY A 169 -8.44 -21.13 -8.54
N GLU A 170 -9.64 -21.00 -7.96
CA GLU A 170 -10.91 -20.93 -8.67
C GLU A 170 -11.42 -19.51 -8.97
N LEU A 171 -10.55 -18.49 -8.94
CA LEU A 171 -10.95 -17.08 -9.12
C LEU A 171 -11.45 -16.69 -10.52
N ALA A 172 -11.44 -17.62 -11.48
CA ALA A 172 -11.87 -17.37 -12.85
C ALA A 172 -13.40 -17.21 -13.04
N ARG A 173 -14.21 -17.21 -11.97
CA ARG A 173 -15.68 -17.10 -12.10
C ARG A 173 -16.17 -15.66 -11.91
N PRO A 174 -16.81 -15.03 -12.94
CA PRO A 174 -17.15 -13.59 -12.95
C PRO A 174 -18.22 -13.13 -11.95
N ASN A 175 -18.77 -14.00 -11.10
CA ASN A 175 -19.88 -13.69 -10.20
C ASN A 175 -19.55 -13.69 -8.71
N MET A 176 -18.26 -13.78 -8.32
CA MET A 176 -17.88 -13.99 -6.92
C MET A 176 -18.02 -12.74 -6.03
N PHE A 177 -18.13 -11.56 -6.59
CA PHE A 177 -18.21 -10.32 -5.82
C PHE A 177 -19.65 -9.84 -5.55
N GLY A 178 -20.69 -10.49 -6.08
CA GLY A 178 -22.09 -10.08 -5.89
C GLY A 178 -22.39 -8.63 -6.32
N LEU A 179 -21.44 -7.96 -6.93
CA LEU A 179 -21.53 -6.59 -7.42
C LEU A 179 -22.07 -6.61 -8.85
N ARG A 180 -23.33 -7.02 -9.03
CA ARG A 180 -24.05 -6.60 -10.23
C ARG A 180 -24.46 -5.15 -10.03
N PRO A 181 -23.96 -4.21 -10.82
CA PRO A 181 -24.61 -2.91 -10.89
C PRO A 181 -26.04 -3.14 -11.38
N PRO A 182 -27.04 -2.49 -10.76
CA PRO A 182 -28.42 -2.58 -11.25
C PRO A 182 -28.44 -2.12 -12.71
N GLY A 183 -28.94 -2.98 -13.61
CA GLY A 183 -29.15 -2.63 -15.02
C GLY A 183 -28.21 -3.24 -16.06
N VAL A 184 -27.26 -4.12 -15.69
CA VAL A 184 -26.45 -4.86 -16.67
C VAL A 184 -27.07 -6.23 -16.93
N SER A 185 -27.73 -6.40 -18.08
CA SER A 185 -28.12 -7.71 -18.59
C SER A 185 -26.90 -8.36 -19.28
N THR A 186 -26.67 -9.63 -19.01
CA THR A 186 -25.76 -10.46 -19.81
C THR A 186 -26.37 -10.66 -21.20
N LEU A 187 -25.68 -10.21 -22.24
CA LEU A 187 -25.83 -10.72 -23.59
C LEU A 187 -25.19 -12.09 -23.69
#